data_83b0f59d59b82f9a74e9fdbb9e38a47e
#
_entry.id   83b0f59d59b82f9a74e9fdbb9e38a47e
#
_cell.length_a   1.000
_cell.length_b   1.000
_cell.length_c   1.000
_cell.angle_alpha   90.00
_cell.angle_beta   90.00
_cell.angle_gamma   90.00
#
_symmetry.space_group_name_H-M   'P 1'
#
loop_
_entity.id
_entity.type
_entity.pdbx_description
1 polymer ?
#
loop_
_entity_poly.entity_id
_entity_poly.type
_entity_poly.pdbx_seq_one_letter_code
_entity_poly.pdbx_strand_id
1 'polypeptide(L)'
;DTTGNISAVGWILAENLWPYQRPSFVTPPLAGYVSGHSTFSRAAAEVLTAITGDRYFPGGMGEFPCPQDDVLVFEVGPSVDVTLQWATYYDASDQCSLSRIWGGIHPVTDDIRGRQMGIGCGTQSVELSNAYFDGSINNTCGFGPYGGCLGDLDGDNEQTVEDVLFMLANFGHIGPHPADIDLDDLVGTTDLLILLGIYGCQCP
;
A
#
# COMPACT_ATOMS: atom_id res chain seq x y z
N ASP A 1 -18.98 -25.03 -20.88
CA ASP A 1 -19.51 -26.02 -21.83
C ASP A 1 -18.99 -25.70 -23.25
N THR A 2 -19.28 -26.59 -24.20
CA THR A 2 -18.83 -26.43 -25.60
C THR A 2 -19.52 -25.27 -26.32
N THR A 3 -20.51 -24.63 -25.72
CA THR A 3 -21.24 -23.49 -26.27
C THR A 3 -20.69 -22.14 -25.77
N GLY A 4 -19.68 -22.17 -24.89
CA GLY A 4 -19.11 -20.96 -24.28
C GLY A 4 -19.97 -20.34 -23.18
N ASN A 5 -21.10 -20.94 -22.83
CA ASN A 5 -21.96 -20.46 -21.76
C ASN A 5 -21.43 -20.93 -20.39
N ILE A 6 -21.28 -19.99 -19.45
CA ILE A 6 -20.94 -20.29 -18.07
C ILE A 6 -22.19 -20.91 -17.43
N SER A 7 -22.09 -22.18 -17.08
CA SER A 7 -23.26 -22.93 -16.54
C SER A 7 -23.27 -22.95 -15.00
N ALA A 8 -22.11 -22.82 -14.34
CA ALA A 8 -22.02 -22.85 -12.88
C ALA A 8 -20.63 -22.51 -12.37
N VAL A 9 -20.54 -22.23 -11.08
CA VAL A 9 -19.27 -22.19 -10.33
C VAL A 9 -18.96 -23.62 -9.87
N GLY A 10 -17.72 -24.08 -10.04
CA GLY A 10 -17.32 -25.43 -9.68
C GLY A 10 -15.82 -25.59 -9.53
N TRP A 11 -15.41 -26.76 -9.05
CA TRP A 11 -14.00 -27.14 -8.98
C TRP A 11 -13.47 -27.49 -10.37
N ILE A 12 -12.31 -26.92 -10.71
CA ILE A 12 -11.57 -27.22 -11.95
C ILE A 12 -10.11 -27.54 -11.62
N LEU A 13 -9.42 -28.17 -12.56
CA LEU A 13 -7.97 -28.29 -12.46
C LEU A 13 -7.33 -26.90 -12.56
N ALA A 14 -6.31 -26.64 -11.73
CA ALA A 14 -5.65 -25.31 -11.70
C ALA A 14 -5.06 -24.92 -13.06
N GLU A 15 -4.62 -25.87 -13.87
CA GLU A 15 -4.13 -25.65 -15.24
C GLU A 15 -5.19 -25.14 -16.22
N ASN A 16 -6.49 -25.28 -15.86
CA ASN A 16 -7.63 -24.81 -16.64
C ASN A 16 -8.21 -23.49 -16.11
N LEU A 17 -7.61 -22.90 -15.06
CA LEU A 17 -8.00 -21.60 -14.56
C LEU A 17 -7.45 -20.49 -15.47
N TRP A 18 -8.38 -19.74 -16.04
CA TRP A 18 -8.05 -18.52 -16.77
C TRP A 18 -8.54 -17.33 -15.96
N PRO A 19 -7.64 -16.37 -15.59
CA PRO A 19 -8.09 -15.12 -15.00
C PRO A 19 -9.06 -14.39 -15.95
N TYR A 20 -9.97 -13.61 -15.38
CA TYR A 20 -10.89 -12.77 -16.15
C TYR A 20 -10.14 -11.60 -16.80
N GLN A 21 -9.20 -11.92 -17.69
CA GLN A 21 -8.41 -10.95 -18.43
C GLN A 21 -8.22 -11.47 -19.85
N ARG A 22 -8.22 -10.54 -20.81
CA ARG A 22 -7.94 -10.87 -22.20
C ARG A 22 -6.53 -11.41 -22.37
N PRO A 23 -6.27 -12.23 -23.36
CA PRO A 23 -4.91 -12.61 -23.74
C PRO A 23 -4.00 -11.41 -24.05
N SER A 24 -4.58 -10.26 -24.47
CA SER A 24 -3.87 -9.01 -24.72
C SER A 24 -3.66 -8.14 -23.46
N PHE A 25 -4.25 -8.51 -22.35
CA PHE A 25 -4.08 -7.88 -21.05
C PHE A 25 -3.76 -8.95 -20.03
N VAL A 26 -2.51 -9.35 -20.00
CA VAL A 26 -2.04 -10.48 -19.19
C VAL A 26 -2.08 -10.17 -17.70
N THR A 27 -2.28 -11.20 -16.91
CA THR A 27 -2.13 -11.12 -15.45
C THR A 27 -0.73 -10.61 -15.11
N PRO A 28 -0.60 -9.60 -14.22
CA PRO A 28 0.70 -9.07 -13.84
C PRO A 28 1.63 -10.16 -13.30
N PRO A 29 2.88 -10.24 -13.79
CA PRO A 29 3.85 -11.24 -13.34
C PRO A 29 4.50 -10.83 -12.00
N LEU A 30 3.69 -10.74 -10.95
CA LEU A 30 4.14 -10.35 -9.61
C LEU A 30 3.74 -11.38 -8.56
N ALA A 31 4.39 -11.32 -7.40
CA ALA A 31 3.98 -12.10 -6.24
C ALA A 31 2.56 -11.70 -5.82
N GLY A 32 1.67 -12.68 -5.67
CA GLY A 32 0.26 -12.45 -5.35
C GLY A 32 0.03 -11.98 -3.92
N TYR A 33 0.78 -12.53 -2.99
CA TYR A 33 0.64 -12.29 -1.55
C TYR A 33 1.41 -11.04 -1.11
N VAL A 34 0.73 -10.08 -0.51
CA VAL A 34 -0.72 -9.93 -0.27
C VAL A 34 -1.36 -9.13 -1.41
N SER A 35 -2.73 -9.10 -1.50
CA SER A 35 -3.42 -8.27 -2.48
C SER A 35 -3.20 -6.79 -2.21
N GLY A 36 -2.54 -6.08 -3.14
CA GLY A 36 -2.33 -4.64 -3.06
C GLY A 36 -3.63 -3.85 -3.01
N HIS A 37 -4.61 -4.20 -3.85
CA HIS A 37 -5.93 -3.56 -3.83
C HIS A 37 -6.62 -3.70 -2.48
N SER A 38 -6.56 -4.88 -1.85
CA SER A 38 -7.13 -5.12 -0.52
C SER A 38 -6.42 -4.30 0.56
N THR A 39 -5.09 -4.19 0.47
CA THR A 39 -4.28 -3.45 1.44
C THR A 39 -4.52 -1.95 1.34
N PHE A 40 -4.35 -1.38 0.14
CA PHE A 40 -4.47 0.08 -0.04
C PHE A 40 -5.89 0.59 0.16
N SER A 41 -6.90 -0.11 -0.38
CA SER A 41 -8.28 0.33 -0.21
C SER A 41 -8.73 0.28 1.25
N ARG A 42 -8.29 -0.76 2.00
CA ARG A 42 -8.60 -0.86 3.42
C ARG A 42 -7.88 0.22 4.23
N ALA A 43 -6.61 0.48 3.98
CA ALA A 43 -5.88 1.57 4.63
C ALA A 43 -6.56 2.93 4.36
N ALA A 44 -6.98 3.18 3.12
CA ALA A 44 -7.72 4.38 2.78
C ALA A 44 -9.05 4.50 3.53
N ALA A 45 -9.80 3.41 3.69
CA ALA A 45 -11.06 3.40 4.45
C ALA A 45 -10.84 3.73 5.94
N GLU A 46 -9.77 3.20 6.55
CA GLU A 46 -9.40 3.55 7.94
C GLU A 46 -9.05 5.04 8.06
N VAL A 47 -8.21 5.56 7.16
CA VAL A 47 -7.80 6.97 7.17
C VAL A 47 -9.01 7.89 6.96
N LEU A 48 -9.85 7.61 5.97
CA LEU A 48 -11.04 8.42 5.70
C LEU A 48 -12.00 8.41 6.89
N THR A 49 -12.23 7.24 7.51
CA THR A 49 -13.06 7.11 8.72
C THR A 49 -12.51 7.96 9.86
N ALA A 50 -11.20 7.94 10.08
CA ALA A 50 -10.57 8.72 11.14
C ALA A 50 -10.65 10.23 10.90
N ILE A 51 -10.42 10.68 9.65
CA ILE A 51 -10.41 12.10 9.29
C ILE A 51 -11.82 12.69 9.31
N THR A 52 -12.83 11.94 8.81
CA THR A 52 -14.22 12.41 8.75
C THR A 52 -14.96 12.23 10.09
N GLY A 53 -14.41 11.39 10.99
CA GLY A 53 -15.05 11.03 12.25
C GLY A 53 -16.24 10.08 12.09
N ASP A 54 -16.51 9.60 10.87
CA ASP A 54 -17.60 8.69 10.56
C ASP A 54 -17.17 7.72 9.45
N ARG A 55 -17.69 6.50 9.48
CA ARG A 55 -17.45 5.47 8.47
C ARG A 55 -18.28 5.64 7.21
N TYR A 56 -19.36 6.45 7.26
CA TYR A 56 -20.27 6.66 6.16
C TYR A 56 -19.76 7.74 5.20
N PHE A 57 -20.09 7.59 3.93
CA PHE A 57 -19.83 8.64 2.96
C PHE A 57 -20.60 9.94 3.32
N PRO A 58 -20.00 11.10 3.12
CA PRO A 58 -20.71 12.37 3.25
C PRO A 58 -21.97 12.39 2.37
N GLY A 59 -23.11 12.74 2.95
CA GLY A 59 -24.40 12.65 2.27
C GLY A 59 -25.07 11.27 2.32
N GLY A 60 -24.43 10.26 2.96
CA GLY A 60 -25.00 8.94 3.25
C GLY A 60 -24.74 7.86 2.20
N MET A 61 -24.24 8.23 1.01
CA MET A 61 -23.94 7.26 -0.06
C MET A 61 -22.82 7.76 -0.96
N GLY A 62 -21.81 6.91 -1.20
CA GLY A 62 -20.87 7.08 -2.29
C GLY A 62 -21.42 6.45 -3.56
N GLU A 63 -21.29 7.14 -4.69
CA GLU A 63 -21.80 6.66 -5.97
C GLU A 63 -20.76 6.79 -7.06
N PHE A 64 -20.73 5.80 -7.95
CA PHE A 64 -19.93 5.85 -9.16
C PHE A 64 -20.77 5.36 -10.35
N PRO A 65 -21.14 6.25 -11.26
CA PRO A 65 -21.90 5.89 -12.44
C PRO A 65 -21.01 5.17 -13.46
N CYS A 66 -21.50 4.07 -13.97
CA CYS A 66 -20.90 3.26 -15.03
C CYS A 66 -21.85 3.25 -16.24
N PRO A 67 -21.72 4.17 -17.19
CA PRO A 67 -22.55 4.19 -18.38
C PRO A 67 -22.40 2.92 -19.22
N GLN A 68 -23.44 2.56 -19.91
CA GLN A 68 -23.42 1.44 -20.85
C GLN A 68 -22.28 1.62 -21.88
N ASP A 69 -21.45 0.59 -22.04
CA ASP A 69 -20.38 0.47 -23.03
C ASP A 69 -19.29 1.56 -22.96
N ASP A 70 -19.22 2.39 -21.90
CA ASP A 70 -18.33 3.55 -21.82
C ASP A 70 -17.38 3.56 -20.60
N VAL A 71 -17.31 2.49 -19.82
CA VAL A 71 -16.48 2.46 -18.60
C VAL A 71 -15.23 1.60 -18.76
N LEU A 72 -15.34 0.51 -19.53
CA LEU A 72 -14.26 -0.46 -19.65
C LEU A 72 -13.30 -0.07 -20.77
N VAL A 73 -11.99 -0.06 -20.46
CA VAL A 73 -10.96 0.37 -21.43
C VAL A 73 -10.67 -0.71 -22.48
N PHE A 74 -10.70 -1.98 -22.07
CA PHE A 74 -10.28 -3.10 -22.91
C PHE A 74 -11.43 -3.99 -23.38
N GLU A 75 -12.63 -3.76 -22.89
CA GLU A 75 -13.83 -4.53 -23.18
C GLU A 75 -15.01 -3.60 -23.43
N VAL A 76 -16.02 -4.10 -24.12
CA VAL A 76 -17.30 -3.42 -24.28
C VAL A 76 -18.18 -3.80 -23.10
N GLY A 77 -18.69 -2.82 -22.38
CA GLY A 77 -19.55 -3.05 -21.21
C GLY A 77 -19.58 -1.84 -20.25
N PRO A 78 -20.41 -1.86 -19.24
CA PRO A 78 -21.48 -2.84 -18.95
C PRO A 78 -22.59 -2.81 -20.02
N SER A 79 -23.41 -3.86 -20.08
CA SER A 79 -24.50 -3.98 -21.07
C SER A 79 -25.69 -3.06 -20.84
N VAL A 80 -25.73 -2.40 -19.68
CA VAL A 80 -26.71 -1.38 -19.27
C VAL A 80 -26.02 -0.36 -18.38
N ASP A 81 -26.61 0.80 -18.20
CA ASP A 81 -26.14 1.74 -17.18
C ASP A 81 -26.21 1.10 -15.79
N VAL A 82 -25.10 1.19 -15.05
CA VAL A 82 -24.98 0.69 -13.68
C VAL A 82 -24.47 1.82 -12.81
N THR A 83 -25.01 1.97 -11.61
CA THR A 83 -24.43 2.84 -10.58
C THR A 83 -23.93 1.96 -9.44
N LEU A 84 -22.64 1.99 -9.18
CA LEU A 84 -22.07 1.40 -7.98
C LEU A 84 -22.36 2.31 -6.79
N GLN A 85 -22.77 1.73 -5.67
CA GLN A 85 -23.19 2.45 -4.48
C GLN A 85 -22.61 1.82 -3.23
N TRP A 86 -22.12 2.68 -2.31
CA TRP A 86 -21.55 2.23 -1.05
C TRP A 86 -22.03 3.14 0.08
N ALA A 87 -22.55 2.56 1.15
CA ALA A 87 -22.92 3.31 2.34
C ALA A 87 -21.67 3.76 3.11
N THR A 88 -20.65 2.90 3.21
CA THR A 88 -19.45 3.16 3.98
C THR A 88 -18.19 3.09 3.11
N TYR A 89 -17.11 3.72 3.58
CA TYR A 89 -15.78 3.57 2.98
C TYR A 89 -15.32 2.11 2.97
N TYR A 90 -15.75 1.33 3.98
CA TYR A 90 -15.46 -0.11 4.07
C TYR A 90 -16.17 -0.91 2.99
N ASP A 91 -17.44 -0.59 2.64
CA ASP A 91 -18.14 -1.26 1.55
C ASP A 91 -17.42 -1.06 0.20
N ALA A 92 -16.95 0.16 -0.05
CA ALA A 92 -16.16 0.47 -1.25
C ALA A 92 -14.82 -0.29 -1.24
N SER A 93 -14.14 -0.32 -0.11
CA SER A 93 -12.90 -1.08 0.08
C SER A 93 -13.13 -2.57 -0.13
N ASP A 94 -14.19 -3.12 0.42
CA ASP A 94 -14.53 -4.53 0.31
C ASP A 94 -14.86 -4.93 -1.13
N GLN A 95 -15.58 -4.10 -1.87
CA GLN A 95 -15.84 -4.33 -3.28
C GLN A 95 -14.55 -4.23 -4.12
N CYS A 96 -13.69 -3.27 -3.84
CA CYS A 96 -12.38 -3.16 -4.47
C CYS A 96 -11.53 -4.43 -4.24
N SER A 97 -11.53 -4.95 -3.02
CA SER A 97 -10.83 -6.18 -2.66
C SER A 97 -11.41 -7.39 -3.40
N LEU A 98 -12.72 -7.58 -3.35
CA LEU A 98 -13.42 -8.70 -3.98
C LEU A 98 -13.28 -8.69 -5.51
N SER A 99 -13.11 -7.52 -6.13
CA SER A 99 -12.89 -7.41 -7.57
C SER A 99 -11.70 -8.25 -8.05
N ARG A 100 -10.70 -8.45 -7.17
CA ARG A 100 -9.50 -9.23 -7.49
C ARG A 100 -9.76 -10.72 -7.50
N ILE A 101 -10.67 -11.17 -6.62
CA ILE A 101 -11.11 -12.57 -6.58
C ILE A 101 -11.99 -12.85 -7.81
N TRP A 102 -12.93 -11.95 -8.12
CA TRP A 102 -13.76 -12.09 -9.32
C TRP A 102 -12.94 -12.08 -10.61
N GLY A 103 -11.88 -11.27 -10.65
CA GLY A 103 -10.93 -11.25 -11.76
C GLY A 103 -9.97 -12.45 -11.81
N GLY A 104 -9.98 -13.33 -10.80
CA GLY A 104 -9.10 -14.51 -10.75
C GLY A 104 -7.63 -14.19 -10.53
N ILE A 105 -7.29 -12.98 -10.03
CA ILE A 105 -5.92 -12.50 -9.89
C ILE A 105 -5.36 -12.82 -8.50
N HIS A 106 -6.21 -12.80 -7.48
CA HIS A 106 -5.85 -13.12 -6.11
C HIS A 106 -6.77 -14.18 -5.51
N PRO A 107 -6.25 -15.17 -4.77
CA PRO A 107 -7.05 -16.04 -3.95
C PRO A 107 -7.54 -15.32 -2.67
N VAL A 108 -8.51 -15.92 -2.00
CA VAL A 108 -9.12 -15.37 -0.77
C VAL A 108 -8.09 -15.09 0.34
N THR A 109 -7.04 -15.91 0.42
CA THR A 109 -5.95 -15.73 1.39
C THR A 109 -5.21 -14.42 1.22
N ASP A 110 -4.97 -13.99 -0.02
CA ASP A 110 -4.29 -12.73 -0.34
C ASP A 110 -5.16 -11.53 0.03
N ASP A 111 -6.47 -11.66 -0.23
CA ASP A 111 -7.46 -10.63 0.10
C ASP A 111 -7.57 -10.41 1.62
N ILE A 112 -7.83 -11.46 2.38
CA ILE A 112 -8.02 -11.35 3.84
C ILE A 112 -6.77 -10.78 4.51
N ARG A 113 -5.58 -11.26 4.15
CA ARG A 113 -4.33 -10.76 4.73
C ARG A 113 -4.01 -9.34 4.29
N GLY A 114 -4.34 -9.00 3.04
CA GLY A 114 -4.22 -7.63 2.53
C GLY A 114 -5.08 -6.65 3.34
N ARG A 115 -6.35 -6.99 3.60
CA ARG A 115 -7.23 -6.16 4.44
C ARG A 115 -6.69 -6.02 5.86
N GLN A 116 -6.21 -7.10 6.48
CA GLN A 116 -5.61 -7.06 7.83
C GLN A 116 -4.40 -6.13 7.89
N MET A 117 -3.52 -6.20 6.89
CA MET A 117 -2.38 -5.31 6.76
C MET A 117 -2.83 -3.85 6.56
N GLY A 118 -3.84 -3.63 5.71
CA GLY A 118 -4.41 -2.31 5.44
C GLY A 118 -4.96 -1.62 6.69
N ILE A 119 -5.61 -2.35 7.59
CA ILE A 119 -6.07 -1.82 8.88
C ILE A 119 -4.87 -1.26 9.66
N GLY A 120 -3.82 -2.07 9.83
CA GLY A 120 -2.63 -1.64 10.57
C GLY A 120 -1.95 -0.43 9.94
N CYS A 121 -1.74 -0.44 8.63
CA CYS A 121 -1.13 0.68 7.92
C CYS A 121 -1.96 1.96 8.03
N GLY A 122 -3.27 1.89 7.82
CA GLY A 122 -4.16 3.05 7.91
C GLY A 122 -4.18 3.66 9.31
N THR A 123 -4.39 2.82 10.33
CA THR A 123 -4.43 3.27 11.74
C THR A 123 -3.11 3.92 12.17
N GLN A 124 -1.99 3.27 11.91
CA GLN A 124 -0.67 3.80 12.26
C GLN A 124 -0.34 5.09 11.51
N SER A 125 -0.75 5.21 10.24
CA SER A 125 -0.57 6.44 9.48
C SER A 125 -1.33 7.62 10.09
N VAL A 126 -2.55 7.39 10.57
CA VAL A 126 -3.35 8.43 11.27
C VAL A 126 -2.71 8.80 12.60
N GLU A 127 -2.30 7.80 13.41
CA GLU A 127 -1.64 8.02 14.69
C GLU A 127 -0.36 8.84 14.53
N LEU A 128 0.49 8.44 13.58
CA LEU A 128 1.74 9.14 13.30
C LEU A 128 1.48 10.58 12.80
N SER A 129 0.55 10.76 11.87
CA SER A 129 0.19 12.08 11.36
C SER A 129 -0.30 13.00 12.48
N ASN A 130 -1.19 12.50 13.35
CA ASN A 130 -1.69 13.26 14.49
C ASN A 130 -0.56 13.64 15.45
N ALA A 131 0.38 12.73 15.72
CA ALA A 131 1.53 13.00 16.57
C ALA A 131 2.42 14.12 16.01
N TYR A 132 2.56 14.23 14.69
CA TYR A 132 3.21 15.37 14.05
C TYR A 132 2.40 16.66 14.17
N PHE A 133 1.08 16.61 13.97
CA PHE A 133 0.22 17.79 14.01
C PHE A 133 0.07 18.36 15.42
N ASP A 134 0.03 17.55 16.45
CA ASP A 134 -0.10 17.98 17.84
C ASP A 134 1.24 18.14 18.58
N GLY A 135 2.34 17.78 17.93
CA GLY A 135 3.69 17.89 18.48
C GLY A 135 4.00 16.84 19.57
N SER A 136 3.19 15.79 19.67
CA SER A 136 3.41 14.71 20.65
C SER A 136 4.41 13.66 20.18
N ILE A 137 4.86 13.77 18.93
CA ILE A 137 5.84 12.84 18.41
C ILE A 137 7.14 12.92 19.20
N ASN A 138 7.61 11.78 19.63
CA ASN A 138 8.89 11.69 20.33
C ASN A 138 10.00 11.61 19.26
N ASN A 139 10.52 12.78 18.88
CA ASN A 139 11.56 12.91 17.86
C ASN A 139 12.96 12.57 18.40
N THR A 140 13.08 11.58 19.26
CA THR A 140 14.39 11.06 19.64
C THR A 140 14.87 10.03 18.64
N CYS A 141 16.01 10.26 18.04
CA CYS A 141 16.68 9.26 17.22
C CYS A 141 17.02 8.03 18.08
N GLY A 142 16.89 6.83 17.51
CA GLY A 142 17.46 5.64 18.09
C GLY A 142 19.00 5.66 18.09
N PHE A 143 19.60 4.62 18.66
CA PHE A 143 21.04 4.40 18.51
C PHE A 143 21.34 3.78 17.14
N GLY A 144 22.33 4.34 16.46
CA GLY A 144 22.83 3.81 15.21
C GLY A 144 23.60 2.48 15.39
N PRO A 145 23.78 1.70 14.32
CA PRO A 145 24.44 0.40 14.37
C PRO A 145 25.92 0.47 14.79
N TYR A 146 26.54 1.62 14.61
CA TYR A 146 27.94 1.85 15.00
C TYR A 146 28.10 2.64 16.31
N GLY A 147 27.02 2.82 17.05
CA GLY A 147 26.96 3.68 18.23
C GLY A 147 26.70 5.14 17.85
N GLY A 148 26.22 5.92 18.81
CA GLY A 148 25.77 7.29 18.53
C GLY A 148 24.31 7.37 18.10
N CYS A 149 23.90 8.53 17.67
CA CYS A 149 22.55 8.82 17.22
C CYS A 149 22.29 8.21 15.84
N LEU A 150 21.16 7.54 15.68
CA LEU A 150 20.77 7.00 14.37
C LEU A 150 20.51 8.17 13.41
N GLY A 151 21.22 8.17 12.28
CA GLY A 151 21.10 9.21 11.26
C GLY A 151 22.02 10.42 11.43
N ASP A 152 22.74 10.52 12.52
CA ASP A 152 23.91 11.43 12.69
C ASP A 152 25.13 10.75 12.05
N LEU A 153 25.35 11.05 10.80
CA LEU A 153 26.39 10.39 9.99
C LEU A 153 27.72 11.14 9.99
N ASP A 154 27.69 12.42 10.30
CA ASP A 154 28.88 13.26 10.40
C ASP A 154 29.40 13.44 11.84
N GLY A 155 28.59 13.06 12.84
CA GLY A 155 28.97 12.98 14.25
C GLY A 155 28.85 14.32 15.00
N ASP A 156 27.98 15.21 14.55
CA ASP A 156 27.75 16.51 15.19
C ASP A 156 26.65 16.49 16.27
N ASN A 157 25.99 15.36 16.47
CA ASN A 157 24.85 15.09 17.36
C ASN A 157 23.55 15.77 16.94
N GLU A 158 23.42 16.17 15.70
CA GLU A 158 22.19 16.63 15.09
C GLU A 158 21.92 15.80 13.84
N GLN A 159 20.64 15.57 13.49
CA GLN A 159 20.31 14.94 12.23
C GLN A 159 19.79 15.99 11.27
N THR A 160 20.62 16.37 10.32
CA THR A 160 20.43 17.53 9.46
C THR A 160 20.59 17.21 7.97
N VAL A 161 20.58 18.23 7.12
CA VAL A 161 20.81 18.05 5.68
C VAL A 161 22.25 17.60 5.38
N GLU A 162 23.18 17.89 6.27
CA GLU A 162 24.59 17.50 6.17
C GLU A 162 24.72 15.97 6.18
N ASP A 163 23.92 15.26 7.01
CA ASP A 163 23.89 13.78 7.04
C ASP A 163 23.34 13.20 5.73
N VAL A 164 22.31 13.83 5.17
CA VAL A 164 21.80 13.43 3.85
C VAL A 164 22.87 13.61 2.78
N LEU A 165 23.60 14.72 2.81
CA LEU A 165 24.70 14.95 1.88
C LEU A 165 25.87 13.99 2.11
N PHE A 166 26.17 13.65 3.37
CA PHE A 166 27.17 12.63 3.70
C PHE A 166 26.79 11.27 3.13
N MET A 167 25.52 10.83 3.30
CA MET A 167 25.02 9.60 2.72
C MET A 167 25.09 9.61 1.19
N LEU A 168 24.62 10.69 0.55
CA LEU A 168 24.65 10.80 -0.91
C LEU A 168 26.07 10.79 -1.48
N ALA A 169 27.03 11.37 -0.77
CA ALA A 169 28.45 11.36 -1.15
C ALA A 169 29.07 9.95 -1.08
N ASN A 170 28.48 9.07 -0.27
CA ASN A 170 28.94 7.68 -0.09
C ASN A 170 27.99 6.67 -0.74
N PHE A 171 27.03 7.13 -1.52
CA PHE A 171 26.03 6.25 -2.16
C PHE A 171 26.71 5.26 -3.12
N GLY A 172 26.37 3.97 -2.97
CA GLY A 172 27.00 2.89 -3.72
C GLY A 172 28.27 2.33 -3.08
N HIS A 173 28.67 2.80 -1.88
CA HIS A 173 29.77 2.17 -1.12
C HIS A 173 29.39 0.74 -0.76
N ILE A 174 30.36 -0.17 -0.92
CA ILE A 174 30.18 -1.60 -0.59
C ILE A 174 31.09 -1.93 0.60
N GLY A 175 30.52 -2.59 1.60
CA GLY A 175 31.16 -2.94 2.84
C GLY A 175 30.79 -2.04 4.01
N PRO A 176 31.26 -2.33 5.23
CA PRO A 176 30.85 -1.62 6.44
C PRO A 176 31.08 -0.12 6.34
N HIS A 177 30.04 0.66 6.53
CA HIS A 177 30.08 2.12 6.44
C HIS A 177 29.05 2.76 7.38
N PRO A 178 29.30 3.92 8.01
CA PRO A 178 28.30 4.59 8.87
C PRO A 178 26.97 4.92 8.20
N ALA A 179 26.98 5.14 6.88
CA ALA A 179 25.78 5.38 6.09
C ALA A 179 25.06 4.10 5.63
N ASP A 180 25.60 2.92 5.89
CA ASP A 180 24.93 1.62 5.76
C ASP A 180 24.11 1.38 7.03
N ILE A 181 22.88 1.89 7.05
CA ILE A 181 22.02 1.93 8.24
C ILE A 181 21.32 0.59 8.46
N ASP A 182 20.97 -0.11 7.38
CA ASP A 182 20.29 -1.41 7.44
C ASP A 182 21.25 -2.61 7.51
N LEU A 183 22.57 -2.34 7.41
CA LEU A 183 23.65 -3.33 7.53
C LEU A 183 23.63 -4.42 6.44
N ASP A 184 23.25 -4.03 5.23
CA ASP A 184 23.25 -4.95 4.08
C ASP A 184 24.59 -4.96 3.30
N ASP A 185 25.61 -4.23 3.81
CA ASP A 185 26.93 -4.00 3.20
C ASP A 185 26.87 -3.12 1.93
N LEU A 186 25.80 -2.36 1.72
CA LEU A 186 25.66 -1.42 0.58
C LEU A 186 24.97 -0.13 1.00
N VAL A 187 25.66 1.00 0.93
CA VAL A 187 24.99 2.30 1.09
C VAL A 187 24.05 2.55 -0.10
N GLY A 188 22.77 2.35 0.10
CA GLY A 188 21.78 2.28 -0.97
C GLY A 188 20.50 3.10 -0.73
N THR A 189 19.50 2.76 -1.53
CA THR A 189 18.21 3.44 -1.45
C THR A 189 17.49 3.16 -0.12
N THR A 190 17.67 1.98 0.44
CA THR A 190 17.04 1.58 1.71
C THR A 190 17.54 2.44 2.85
N ASP A 191 18.86 2.66 2.94
CA ASP A 191 19.49 3.53 3.94
C ASP A 191 18.99 4.97 3.82
N LEU A 192 18.91 5.48 2.59
CA LEU A 192 18.39 6.82 2.34
C LEU A 192 16.92 6.94 2.79
N LEU A 193 16.09 5.93 2.56
CA LEU A 193 14.70 5.93 3.01
C LEU A 193 14.59 5.86 4.53
N ILE A 194 15.46 5.09 5.20
CA ILE A 194 15.54 5.06 6.66
C ILE A 194 15.94 6.42 7.18
N LEU A 195 17.01 7.02 6.64
CA LEU A 195 17.50 8.34 7.05
C LEU A 195 16.42 9.42 6.89
N LEU A 196 15.73 9.44 5.75
CA LEU A 196 14.64 10.39 5.51
C LEU A 196 13.43 10.14 6.41
N GLY A 197 13.18 8.88 6.79
CA GLY A 197 12.10 8.49 7.71
C GLY A 197 12.30 8.99 9.14
N ILE A 198 13.54 9.27 9.54
CA ILE A 198 13.91 9.80 10.87
C ILE A 198 14.41 11.23 10.81
N TYR A 199 14.29 11.91 9.65
CA TYR A 199 14.85 13.24 9.44
C TYR A 199 14.32 14.26 10.44
N GLY A 200 15.23 15.00 11.05
CA GLY A 200 14.93 16.02 12.05
C GLY A 200 14.63 15.49 13.44
N CYS A 201 14.92 14.21 13.71
CA CYS A 201 14.86 13.68 15.06
C CYS A 201 16.01 14.28 15.91
N GLN A 202 15.84 14.33 17.22
CA GLN A 202 16.84 14.83 18.15
C GLN A 202 17.67 13.67 18.70
N CYS A 203 18.98 13.82 18.67
CA CYS A 203 19.90 12.88 19.28
C CYS A 203 19.73 12.87 20.82
N PRO A 204 19.73 11.69 21.47
CA PRO A 204 19.52 11.57 22.90
C PRO A 204 20.66 12.16 23.74
#